data_16530925f06de3abffe7a245cc9b0818
#
_entry.id   16530925f06de3abffe7a245cc9b0818
#
_cell.length_a   1.000
_cell.length_b   1.000
_cell.length_c   1.000
_cell.angle_alpha   90.00
_cell.angle_beta   90.00
_cell.angle_gamma   90.00
#
_symmetry.space_group_name_H-M   'P 1'
#
loop_
_entity.id
_entity.type
_entity.pdbx_description
1 polymer ?
#
loop_
_entity_poly.entity_id
_entity_poly.type
_entity_poly.pdbx_seq_one_letter_code
_entity_poly.pdbx_strand_id
1 'polypeptide(L)' 'MTDEQISNDQTEAIFRELTSLGASSVEMNFWRKIFPALEISEKEELINNLKTQLRLLRK' A
#
# COMPACT_ATOMS: atom_id res chain seq x y z
N MET A 1 -1.59 3.35 -21.14
CA MET A 1 -1.42 3.53 -19.83
C MET A 1 -2.68 3.67 -19.10
N THR A 2 -2.94 2.87 -18.18
CA THR A 2 -4.17 2.90 -17.46
C THR A 2 -3.92 3.27 -16.03
N ASP A 3 -4.94 3.83 -15.41
CA ASP A 3 -4.84 4.19 -14.02
C ASP A 3 -4.59 2.99 -13.14
N GLU A 4 -5.07 1.84 -13.58
CA GLU A 4 -4.91 0.63 -12.82
C GLU A 4 -3.46 0.25 -12.66
N GLN A 5 -2.71 0.38 -13.74
CA GLN A 5 -1.29 0.09 -13.68
C GLN A 5 -0.56 1.01 -12.75
N ILE A 6 -0.90 2.29 -12.85
CA ILE A 6 -0.29 3.29 -11.99
C ILE A 6 -0.58 2.98 -10.53
N SER A 7 -1.82 2.58 -10.24
CA SER A 7 -2.19 2.24 -8.88
C SER A 7 -1.37 1.09 -8.33
N ASN A 8 -1.16 0.07 -9.14
CA ASN A 8 -0.39 -1.09 -8.71
C ASN A 8 1.04 -0.71 -8.39
N ASP A 9 1.63 0.10 -9.25
CA ASP A 9 3.00 0.54 -9.03
C ASP A 9 3.12 1.37 -7.77
N GLN A 10 2.15 2.26 -7.57
CA GLN A 10 2.15 3.09 -6.37
C GLN A 10 2.01 2.26 -5.11
N THR A 11 1.15 1.27 -5.17
CA THR A 11 0.91 0.42 -4.01
C THR A 11 2.17 -0.36 -3.66
N GLU A 12 2.84 -0.91 -4.65
CA GLU A 12 4.07 -1.65 -4.40
C GLU A 12 5.12 -0.74 -3.79
N ALA A 13 5.24 0.46 -4.30
CA ALA A 13 6.21 1.40 -3.78
C ALA A 13 5.91 1.74 -2.32
N ILE A 14 4.64 1.91 -1.99
CA ILE A 14 4.25 2.23 -0.62
C ILE A 14 4.57 1.07 0.31
N PHE A 15 4.25 -0.15 -0.10
CA PHE A 15 4.56 -1.32 0.71
C PHE A 15 6.06 -1.43 0.97
N ARG A 16 6.83 -1.21 -0.05
CA ARG A 16 8.28 -1.30 0.04
C ARG A 16 8.83 -0.27 1.00
N GLU A 17 8.35 0.94 0.85
CA GLU A 17 8.82 2.02 1.69
C GLU A 17 8.43 1.82 3.13
N LEU A 18 7.21 1.37 3.38
CA LEU A 18 6.77 1.10 4.75
C LEU A 18 7.64 0.02 5.39
N THR A 19 7.93 -1.02 4.65
CA THR A 19 8.77 -2.09 5.17
C THR A 19 10.16 -1.57 5.51
N SER A 20 10.68 -0.73 4.66
CA SER A 20 12.00 -0.18 4.88
C SER A 20 12.03 0.77 6.08
N LEU A 21 10.90 1.36 6.42
CA LEU A 21 10.82 2.24 7.58
C LEU A 21 10.50 1.50 8.87
N GLY A 22 10.39 0.18 8.82
CA GLY A 22 10.19 -0.60 10.01
C GLY A 22 8.81 -1.21 10.17
N ALA A 23 7.95 -1.05 9.18
CA ALA A 23 6.64 -1.66 9.25
C ALA A 23 6.78 -3.19 9.17
N SER A 24 5.78 -3.89 9.71
CA SER A 24 5.80 -5.33 9.73
C SER A 24 5.71 -5.89 8.31
N SER A 25 6.70 -6.68 7.92
CA SER A 25 6.68 -7.29 6.60
C SER A 25 5.58 -8.34 6.49
N VAL A 26 5.22 -8.96 7.60
CA VAL A 26 4.13 -9.92 7.60
C VAL A 26 2.82 -9.22 7.25
N GLU A 27 2.59 -8.07 7.85
CA GLU A 27 1.40 -7.28 7.57
C GLU A 27 1.38 -6.81 6.14
N MET A 28 2.50 -6.33 5.66
CA MET A 28 2.58 -5.84 4.29
C MET A 28 2.32 -6.96 3.29
N ASN A 29 2.84 -8.14 3.57
CA ASN A 29 2.61 -9.29 2.72
C ASN A 29 1.14 -9.68 2.70
N PHE A 30 0.49 -9.59 3.84
CA PHE A 30 -0.95 -9.87 3.94
C PHE A 30 -1.73 -8.91 3.05
N TRP A 31 -1.46 -7.62 3.17
CA TRP A 31 -2.16 -6.62 2.39
C TRP A 31 -1.90 -6.78 0.90
N ARG A 32 -0.68 -7.10 0.57
CA ARG A 32 -0.30 -7.31 -0.82
C ARG A 32 -1.08 -8.48 -1.42
N LYS A 33 -1.33 -9.48 -0.59
CA LYS A 33 -2.04 -10.66 -1.04
C LYS A 33 -3.51 -10.38 -1.32
N ILE A 34 -4.16 -9.63 -0.45
CA ILE A 34 -5.58 -9.38 -0.60
C ILE A 34 -5.89 -8.19 -1.49
N PHE A 35 -4.90 -7.36 -1.77
CA PHE A 35 -5.13 -6.14 -2.53
C PHE A 35 -5.86 -6.39 -3.86
N PRO A 36 -5.43 -7.37 -4.68
CA PRO A 36 -6.11 -7.60 -5.96
C PRO A 36 -7.56 -8.01 -5.81
N ALA A 37 -7.93 -8.53 -4.66
CA ALA A 37 -9.30 -8.98 -4.43
C ALA A 37 -10.21 -7.87 -3.92
N LEU A 38 -9.65 -6.72 -3.57
CA LEU A 38 -10.43 -5.63 -3.04
C LEU A 38 -11.12 -4.87 -4.16
N GLU A 39 -12.23 -4.24 -3.80
CA GLU A 39 -12.92 -3.36 -4.72
C GLU A 39 -12.20 -2.03 -4.79
N ILE A 40 -12.52 -1.25 -5.80
CA ILE A 40 -11.83 0.01 -6.03
C ILE A 40 -11.90 0.92 -4.81
N SER A 41 -13.07 1.05 -4.22
CA SER A 41 -13.21 1.92 -3.05
C SER A 41 -12.39 1.39 -1.88
N GLU A 42 -12.32 0.09 -1.74
CA GLU A 42 -11.52 -0.51 -0.66
C GLU A 42 -10.03 -0.31 -0.91
N LYS A 43 -9.63 -0.43 -2.17
CA LYS A 43 -8.24 -0.19 -2.51
C LYS A 43 -7.82 1.24 -2.18
N GLU A 44 -8.69 2.19 -2.51
CA GLU A 44 -8.40 3.59 -2.22
C GLU A 44 -8.29 3.84 -0.73
N GLU A 45 -9.18 3.24 0.01
CA GLU A 45 -9.16 3.39 1.46
C GLU A 45 -7.88 2.83 2.04
N LEU A 46 -7.48 1.66 1.57
CA LEU A 46 -6.25 1.05 2.04
C LEU A 46 -5.04 1.91 1.70
N ILE A 47 -4.99 2.41 0.48
CA ILE A 47 -3.88 3.24 0.06
C ILE A 47 -3.81 4.50 0.92
N ASN A 48 -4.94 5.10 1.21
CA ASN A 48 -4.96 6.28 2.06
C ASN A 48 -4.42 5.97 3.45
N ASN A 49 -4.83 4.85 4.00
CA ASN A 49 -4.34 4.42 5.30
C ASN A 49 -2.84 4.19 5.28
N LEU A 50 -2.35 3.54 4.24
CA LEU A 50 -0.93 3.27 4.12
C LEU A 50 -0.14 4.56 3.98
N LYS A 51 -0.67 5.51 3.23
CA LYS A 51 -0.01 6.79 3.06
C LYS A 51 0.07 7.54 4.38
N THR A 52 -0.98 7.46 5.17
CA THR A 52 -0.99 8.09 6.48
C THR A 52 0.07 7.47 7.38
N GLN A 53 0.17 6.16 7.38
CA GLN A 53 1.20 5.47 8.14
C GLN A 53 2.58 5.87 7.68
N LEU A 54 2.75 5.91 6.37
CA LEU A 54 4.02 6.30 5.79
C LEU A 54 4.45 7.67 6.27
N ARG A 55 3.51 8.59 6.27
CA ARG A 55 3.79 9.95 6.70
C ARG A 55 4.22 9.97 8.17
N LEU A 56 3.55 9.20 9.00
CA LEU A 56 3.88 9.16 10.41
C LEU A 56 5.26 8.56 10.66
N LEU A 57 5.60 7.54 9.91
CA LEU A 57 6.89 6.88 10.08
C LEU A 57 8.05 7.70 9.54
N ARG A 58 7.76 8.56 8.60
CA ARG A 58 8.82 9.35 7.97
C ARG A 58 9.23 10.56 8.77
N LYS A 59 8.55 10.86 9.81
CA LYS A 59 8.89 12.01 10.62
C LYS A 59 10.31 12.02 11.23
#